data_c9445f6944dd947625d18844716f25b0
#
_entry.id   c9445f6944dd947625d18844716f25b0
#
_cell.length_a   1.000
_cell.length_b   1.000
_cell.length_c   1.000
_cell.angle_alpha   90.00
_cell.angle_beta   90.00
_cell.angle_gamma   90.00
#
_symmetry.space_group_name_H-M   'P 1'
#
loop_
_entity.id
_entity.type
_entity.pdbx_description
1 polymer ?
#
loop_
_entity_poly.entity_id
_entity_poly.type
_entity_poly.pdbx_seq_one_letter_code
_entity_poly.pdbx_strand_id
1 'polypeptide(L)'
;QLMFSTYYQYTENLIEKYRVFYSDGTSFTQPQNLNKGETFGAELTGKLQISKPWDASFNFNLFKTNIINNVISQAVNTNGTSWFTKVNTTYKLNQGSSIQLNANYEAPKVTAQGRTQEVYWIDLAFKTSFWNTKGSLTLSISDILNTRKYTTIYDYSVYYQVNYRDRETRIANITFTYRIGKSDVKAASNKKGRSEKNQTSEEKK
;
A
#
# COMPACT_ATOMS: atom_id res chain seq x y z
N GLN A 1 -9.40 2.12 17.35
CA GLN A 1 -8.26 1.19 17.44
C GLN A 1 -7.03 1.89 16.87
N LEU A 2 -5.91 1.83 17.62
CA LEU A 2 -4.62 2.36 17.21
C LEU A 2 -3.58 1.26 17.40
N MET A 3 -2.67 1.13 16.44
CA MET A 3 -1.56 0.18 16.46
C MET A 3 -0.29 0.91 16.03
N PHE A 4 0.76 0.74 16.83
CA PHE A 4 2.09 1.24 16.53
C PHE A 4 3.05 0.04 16.45
N SER A 5 3.91 0.03 15.45
CA SER A 5 4.95 -0.98 15.27
C SER A 5 6.25 -0.35 14.77
N THR A 6 7.35 -0.97 15.10
CA THR A 6 8.67 -0.66 14.54
C THR A 6 9.20 -1.89 13.83
N TYR A 7 10.01 -1.70 12.81
CA TYR A 7 10.58 -2.80 12.05
C TYR A 7 12.01 -2.49 11.62
N TYR A 8 12.77 -3.56 11.45
CA TYR A 8 14.08 -3.55 10.81
C TYR A 8 14.10 -4.62 9.73
N GLN A 9 14.50 -4.24 8.53
CA GLN A 9 14.66 -5.14 7.39
C GLN A 9 16.10 -5.08 6.89
N TYR A 10 16.72 -6.23 6.77
CA TYR A 10 18.04 -6.41 6.17
C TYR A 10 17.91 -7.29 4.94
N THR A 11 18.47 -6.86 3.82
CA THR A 11 18.44 -7.58 2.56
C THR A 11 19.84 -7.71 2.02
N GLU A 12 20.31 -8.93 1.83
CA GLU A 12 21.55 -9.24 1.12
C GLU A 12 21.26 -9.44 -0.37
N ASN A 13 22.25 -9.16 -1.21
CA ASN A 13 22.14 -9.30 -2.66
C ASN A 13 20.92 -8.55 -3.22
N LEU A 14 20.71 -7.33 -2.74
CA LEU A 14 19.60 -6.48 -3.15
C LEU A 14 19.64 -6.26 -4.67
N ILE A 15 18.58 -6.69 -5.36
CA ILE A 15 18.46 -6.51 -6.81
C ILE A 15 17.80 -5.18 -7.09
N GLU A 16 18.54 -4.28 -7.75
CA GLU A 16 18.07 -2.97 -8.16
C GLU A 16 18.31 -2.74 -9.65
N LYS A 17 17.46 -1.90 -10.26
CA LYS A 17 17.71 -1.43 -11.62
C LYS A 17 18.85 -0.43 -11.60
N TYR A 18 19.92 -0.79 -12.24
CA TYR A 18 21.12 0.04 -12.37
C TYR A 18 21.31 0.47 -13.81
N ARG A 19 21.59 1.77 -14.01
CA ARG A 19 21.90 2.34 -15.32
C ARG A 19 23.38 2.60 -15.45
N VAL A 20 23.97 2.01 -16.47
CA VAL A 20 25.37 2.22 -16.87
C VAL A 20 25.41 3.21 -18.01
N PHE A 21 26.35 4.14 -17.96
CA PHE A 21 26.60 5.14 -19.01
C PHE A 21 27.92 4.82 -19.68
N TYR A 22 27.92 4.93 -20.99
CA TYR A 22 29.09 4.74 -21.82
C TYR A 22 29.64 6.08 -22.33
N SER A 23 30.93 6.14 -22.68
CA SER A 23 31.60 7.36 -23.17
C SER A 23 31.05 7.84 -24.51
N ASP A 24 30.37 6.99 -25.27
CA ASP A 24 29.70 7.34 -26.53
C ASP A 24 28.32 8.03 -26.33
N GLY A 25 27.94 8.31 -25.07
CA GLY A 25 26.65 8.92 -24.73
C GLY A 25 25.47 7.93 -24.64
N THR A 26 25.70 6.65 -24.89
CA THR A 26 24.67 5.62 -24.73
C THR A 26 24.49 5.20 -23.28
N SER A 27 23.34 4.67 -22.92
CA SER A 27 23.11 4.11 -21.59
C SER A 27 22.31 2.81 -21.65
N PHE A 28 22.61 1.91 -20.73
CA PHE A 28 21.92 0.64 -20.58
C PHE A 28 21.43 0.46 -19.15
N THR A 29 20.17 0.07 -18.98
CA THR A 29 19.56 -0.21 -17.66
C THR A 29 19.33 -1.70 -17.50
N GLN A 30 19.92 -2.29 -16.47
CA GLN A 30 19.75 -3.70 -16.15
C GLN A 30 19.56 -3.91 -14.65
N PRO A 31 18.90 -5.01 -14.23
CA PRO A 31 18.94 -5.43 -12.84
C PRO A 31 20.36 -5.81 -12.46
N GLN A 32 20.82 -5.34 -11.30
CA GLN A 32 22.10 -5.72 -10.73
C GLN A 32 21.95 -6.07 -9.25
N ASN A 33 22.74 -7.02 -8.77
CA ASN A 33 22.85 -7.32 -7.37
C ASN A 33 23.72 -6.24 -6.72
N LEU A 34 23.12 -5.43 -5.88
CA LEU A 34 23.80 -4.54 -4.95
C LEU A 34 24.19 -5.34 -3.70
N ASN A 35 25.16 -4.83 -2.93
CA ASN A 35 25.69 -5.59 -1.81
C ASN A 35 24.63 -5.82 -0.73
N LYS A 36 24.05 -4.75 -0.19
CA LYS A 36 23.02 -4.85 0.84
C LYS A 36 22.12 -3.63 0.92
N GLY A 37 20.93 -3.86 1.46
CA GLY A 37 19.97 -2.81 1.84
C GLY A 37 19.51 -2.98 3.27
N GLU A 38 19.44 -1.91 4.01
CA GLU A 38 18.94 -1.86 5.37
C GLU A 38 17.79 -0.84 5.42
N THR A 39 16.69 -1.21 6.07
CA THR A 39 15.58 -0.29 6.31
C THR A 39 15.12 -0.41 7.74
N PHE A 40 15.10 0.71 8.44
CA PHE A 40 14.52 0.84 9.77
C PHE A 40 13.33 1.78 9.70
N GLY A 41 12.18 1.37 10.26
CA GLY A 41 10.98 2.17 10.18
C GLY A 41 10.04 2.01 11.37
N ALA A 42 9.07 2.92 11.41
CA ALA A 42 7.97 2.92 12.35
C ALA A 42 6.65 3.12 11.59
N GLU A 43 5.66 2.38 11.97
CA GLU A 43 4.33 2.39 11.36
C GLU A 43 3.26 2.69 12.42
N LEU A 44 2.34 3.58 12.09
CA LEU A 44 1.16 3.91 12.87
C LEU A 44 -0.08 3.66 12.03
N THR A 45 -0.91 2.72 12.47
CA THR A 45 -2.18 2.41 11.81
C THR A 45 -3.34 2.70 12.75
N GLY A 46 -4.37 3.34 12.25
CA GLY A 46 -5.54 3.67 13.04
C GLY A 46 -6.86 3.40 12.31
N LYS A 47 -7.88 3.02 13.11
CA LYS A 47 -9.28 2.99 12.69
C LYS A 47 -10.09 3.80 13.68
N LEU A 48 -10.83 4.77 13.17
CA LEU A 48 -11.61 5.74 13.92
C LEU A 48 -13.05 5.71 13.40
N GLN A 49 -13.99 5.64 14.32
CA GLN A 49 -15.37 5.98 14.04
C GLN A 49 -15.59 7.41 14.50
N ILE A 50 -15.55 8.35 13.55
CA ILE A 50 -15.66 9.79 13.82
C ILE A 50 -17.07 10.13 14.29
N SER A 51 -18.06 9.48 13.64
CA SER A 51 -19.46 9.54 14.03
C SER A 51 -20.18 8.26 13.55
N LYS A 52 -21.46 8.07 13.91
CA LYS A 52 -22.25 6.90 13.46
C LYS A 52 -22.18 6.66 11.94
N PRO A 53 -22.33 7.70 11.08
CA PRO A 53 -22.22 7.49 9.63
C PRO A 53 -20.78 7.60 9.09
N TRP A 54 -19.78 7.98 9.87
CA TRP A 54 -18.45 8.34 9.38
C TRP A 54 -17.34 7.51 9.99
N ASP A 55 -16.79 6.62 9.19
CA ASP A 55 -15.63 5.78 9.53
C ASP A 55 -14.39 6.28 8.76
N ALA A 56 -13.23 6.27 9.41
CA ALA A 56 -11.95 6.56 8.81
C ALA A 56 -10.89 5.54 9.24
N SER A 57 -9.93 5.30 8.39
CA SER A 57 -8.71 4.56 8.71
C SER A 57 -7.52 5.26 8.08
N PHE A 58 -6.39 5.18 8.75
CA PHE A 58 -5.14 5.72 8.24
C PHE A 58 -3.99 4.76 8.50
N ASN A 59 -2.99 4.86 7.66
CA ASN A 59 -1.69 4.24 7.83
C ASN A 59 -0.64 5.31 7.57
N PHE A 60 0.28 5.47 8.49
CA PHE A 60 1.45 6.34 8.38
C PHE A 60 2.70 5.50 8.61
N ASN A 61 3.65 5.56 7.71
CA ASN A 61 4.92 4.84 7.80
C ASN A 61 6.07 5.81 7.57
N LEU A 62 7.00 5.87 8.53
CA LEU A 62 8.24 6.63 8.45
C LEU A 62 9.41 5.66 8.48
N PHE A 63 10.34 5.77 7.54
CA PHE A 63 11.46 4.85 7.43
C PHE A 63 12.72 5.53 6.95
N LYS A 64 13.85 4.96 7.36
CA LYS A 64 15.19 5.30 6.86
C LYS A 64 15.73 4.10 6.11
N THR A 65 16.17 4.33 4.88
CA THR A 65 16.80 3.31 4.03
C THR A 65 18.28 3.63 3.86
N ASN A 66 19.12 2.59 3.93
CA ASN A 66 20.54 2.63 3.64
C ASN A 66 20.86 1.56 2.59
N ILE A 67 21.35 1.97 1.42
CA ILE A 67 21.75 1.09 0.32
C ILE A 67 23.26 1.15 0.21
N ILE A 68 23.91 0.02 0.41
CA ILE A 68 25.37 -0.12 0.33
C ILE A 68 25.68 -0.89 -0.94
N ASN A 69 26.48 -0.27 -1.81
CA ASN A 69 26.91 -0.82 -3.07
C ASN A 69 28.44 -0.81 -3.15
N ASN A 70 29.05 -1.99 -2.96
CA ASN A 70 30.51 -2.18 -3.07
C ASN A 70 30.92 -2.92 -4.37
N VAL A 71 29.95 -3.29 -5.21
CA VAL A 71 30.18 -4.18 -6.36
C VAL A 71 30.57 -3.42 -7.62
N ILE A 72 30.24 -2.11 -7.68
CA ILE A 72 30.49 -1.28 -8.86
C ILE A 72 31.66 -0.37 -8.54
N SER A 73 32.51 -0.12 -9.51
CA SER A 73 33.73 0.70 -9.43
C SER A 73 33.52 2.14 -8.91
N GLN A 74 32.28 2.54 -8.66
CA GLN A 74 31.88 3.73 -7.94
C GLN A 74 30.96 3.30 -6.78
N ALA A 75 31.54 2.99 -5.63
CA ALA A 75 30.82 2.66 -4.42
C ALA A 75 29.86 3.83 -4.05
N VAL A 76 28.56 3.60 -4.19
CA VAL A 76 27.55 4.59 -3.84
C VAL A 76 26.81 4.09 -2.60
N ASN A 77 27.14 4.66 -1.46
CA ASN A 77 26.36 4.51 -0.26
C ASN A 77 25.26 5.57 -0.27
N THR A 78 24.02 5.16 -0.46
CA THR A 78 22.88 6.08 -0.49
C THR A 78 22.01 5.83 0.74
N ASN A 79 21.79 6.89 1.51
CA ASN A 79 20.88 6.84 2.65
C ASN A 79 19.86 7.97 2.59
N GLY A 80 18.70 7.74 3.12
CA GLY A 80 17.65 8.75 3.18
C GLY A 80 16.48 8.33 4.03
N THR A 81 15.78 9.33 4.52
CA THR A 81 14.52 9.15 5.26
C THR A 81 13.36 9.49 4.34
N SER A 82 12.32 8.66 4.37
CA SER A 82 11.10 8.88 3.62
C SER A 82 9.89 8.46 4.45
N TRP A 83 8.71 8.82 4.00
CA TRP A 83 7.45 8.44 4.64
C TRP A 83 6.34 8.33 3.60
N PHE A 84 5.32 7.59 3.96
CA PHE A 84 4.07 7.59 3.20
C PHE A 84 2.88 7.57 4.15
N THR A 85 1.75 8.04 3.65
CA THR A 85 0.48 7.94 4.35
C THR A 85 -0.65 7.56 3.42
N LYS A 86 -1.58 6.78 3.96
CA LYS A 86 -2.83 6.42 3.30
C LYS A 86 -3.97 6.73 4.25
N VAL A 87 -4.98 7.42 3.75
CA VAL A 87 -6.20 7.71 4.49
C VAL A 87 -7.38 7.20 3.68
N ASN A 88 -8.18 6.34 4.29
CA ASN A 88 -9.42 5.86 3.72
C ASN A 88 -10.56 6.35 4.61
N THR A 89 -11.57 6.97 4.04
CA THR A 89 -12.73 7.40 4.78
C THR A 89 -14.01 7.03 4.05
N THR A 90 -15.02 6.65 4.83
CA THR A 90 -16.34 6.26 4.33
C THR A 90 -17.39 7.01 5.10
N TYR A 91 -18.21 7.75 4.38
CA TYR A 91 -19.38 8.44 4.90
C TYR A 91 -20.67 7.77 4.40
N LYS A 92 -21.49 7.25 5.31
CA LYS A 92 -22.78 6.62 5.03
C LYS A 92 -23.84 7.71 4.93
N LEU A 93 -24.35 7.95 3.74
CA LEU A 93 -25.42 8.93 3.51
C LEU A 93 -26.74 8.43 4.07
N ASN A 94 -26.99 7.13 3.92
CA ASN A 94 -28.14 6.38 4.45
C ASN A 94 -27.80 4.89 4.55
N GLN A 95 -28.81 4.05 4.84
CA GLN A 95 -28.60 2.58 4.99
C GLN A 95 -28.11 1.89 3.70
N GLY A 96 -28.36 2.47 2.53
CA GLY A 96 -28.00 1.87 1.24
C GLY A 96 -26.91 2.61 0.47
N SER A 97 -26.54 3.83 0.86
CA SER A 97 -25.65 4.69 0.08
C SER A 97 -24.47 5.22 0.90
N SER A 98 -23.30 5.24 0.31
CA SER A 98 -22.08 5.74 0.94
C SER A 98 -21.15 6.41 -0.07
N ILE A 99 -20.34 7.33 0.43
CA ILE A 99 -19.21 7.95 -0.28
C ILE A 99 -17.93 7.44 0.37
N GLN A 100 -16.96 7.06 -0.45
CA GLN A 100 -15.62 6.68 -0.03
C GLN A 100 -14.60 7.61 -0.66
N LEU A 101 -13.62 8.04 0.13
CA LEU A 101 -12.47 8.80 -0.34
C LEU A 101 -11.20 8.09 0.13
N ASN A 102 -10.26 7.87 -0.80
CA ASN A 102 -8.95 7.34 -0.52
C ASN A 102 -7.91 8.39 -0.90
N ALA A 103 -7.13 8.87 0.05
CA ALA A 103 -6.03 9.79 -0.17
C ALA A 103 -4.70 9.09 0.10
N ASN A 104 -3.75 9.28 -0.79
CA ASN A 104 -2.42 8.69 -0.71
C ASN A 104 -1.37 9.77 -0.92
N TYR A 105 -0.30 9.68 -0.15
CA TYR A 105 0.88 10.52 -0.30
C TYR A 105 2.12 9.67 -0.06
N GLU A 106 3.10 9.77 -0.95
CA GLU A 106 4.42 9.16 -0.84
C GLU A 106 5.46 10.28 -0.93
N ALA A 107 6.26 10.44 0.11
CA ALA A 107 7.35 11.42 0.13
C ALA A 107 8.50 11.01 -0.80
N PRO A 108 9.37 11.94 -1.18
CA PRO A 108 10.58 11.61 -1.92
C PRO A 108 11.38 10.52 -1.22
N LYS A 109 11.92 9.57 -1.98
CA LYS A 109 12.76 8.50 -1.46
C LYS A 109 14.04 8.35 -2.28
N VAL A 110 15.11 7.99 -1.61
CA VAL A 110 16.39 7.67 -2.24
C VAL A 110 16.33 6.32 -2.94
N THR A 111 17.06 6.21 -4.03
CA THR A 111 17.29 4.97 -4.79
C THR A 111 18.80 4.76 -4.93
N ALA A 112 19.23 3.63 -5.46
CA ALA A 112 20.65 3.35 -5.66
C ALA A 112 21.38 4.39 -6.52
N GLN A 113 20.67 5.15 -7.37
CA GLN A 113 21.27 6.08 -8.33
C GLN A 113 20.60 7.46 -8.35
N GLY A 114 19.96 7.88 -7.25
CA GLY A 114 19.29 9.17 -7.20
C GLY A 114 18.10 9.16 -6.26
N ARG A 115 17.00 9.78 -6.69
CA ARG A 115 15.81 9.91 -5.86
C ARG A 115 14.52 9.93 -6.70
N THR A 116 13.43 9.47 -6.12
CA THR A 116 12.09 9.76 -6.64
C THR A 116 11.54 11.02 -6.00
N GLN A 117 10.70 11.77 -6.71
CA GLN A 117 9.94 12.86 -6.12
C GLN A 117 8.67 12.33 -5.42
N GLU A 118 7.99 13.22 -4.71
CA GLU A 118 6.71 12.93 -4.09
C GLU A 118 5.65 12.56 -5.12
N VAL A 119 4.73 11.70 -4.69
CA VAL A 119 3.54 11.33 -5.47
C VAL A 119 2.33 11.35 -4.55
N TYR A 120 1.24 11.98 -5.00
CA TYR A 120 -0.02 11.96 -4.25
C TYR A 120 -1.21 11.87 -5.20
N TRP A 121 -2.28 11.27 -4.71
CA TRP A 121 -3.52 11.15 -5.47
C TRP A 121 -4.72 10.91 -4.54
N ILE A 122 -5.89 11.22 -5.05
CA ILE A 122 -7.15 11.02 -4.36
C ILE A 122 -8.10 10.26 -5.29
N ASP A 123 -8.68 9.18 -4.75
CA ASP A 123 -9.74 8.42 -5.41
C ASP A 123 -11.06 8.67 -4.68
N LEU A 124 -12.15 8.78 -5.44
CA LEU A 124 -13.50 8.97 -4.94
C LEU A 124 -14.41 7.87 -5.46
N ALA A 125 -15.27 7.33 -4.59
CA ALA A 125 -16.30 6.39 -4.98
C ALA A 125 -17.63 6.70 -4.31
N PHE A 126 -18.70 6.55 -5.06
CA PHE A 126 -20.08 6.54 -4.58
C PHE A 126 -20.66 5.16 -4.79
N LYS A 127 -21.19 4.57 -3.74
CA LYS A 127 -21.85 3.28 -3.78
C LYS A 127 -23.28 3.41 -3.30
N THR A 128 -24.22 2.81 -4.03
CA THR A 128 -25.61 2.68 -3.61
C THR A 128 -26.08 1.23 -3.76
N SER A 129 -26.87 0.77 -2.82
CA SER A 129 -27.46 -0.57 -2.80
C SER A 129 -28.98 -0.47 -2.90
N PHE A 130 -29.60 -1.40 -3.63
CA PHE A 130 -31.03 -1.45 -3.89
C PHE A 130 -31.49 -2.93 -3.91
N TRP A 131 -32.82 -3.15 -4.04
CA TRP A 131 -33.43 -4.48 -4.00
C TRP A 131 -33.07 -5.27 -2.75
N ASN A 132 -33.27 -4.68 -1.57
CA ASN A 132 -32.90 -5.28 -0.28
C ASN A 132 -31.44 -5.77 -0.25
N THR A 133 -30.51 -4.92 -0.73
CA THR A 133 -29.07 -5.18 -0.82
C THR A 133 -28.65 -6.26 -1.83
N LYS A 134 -29.57 -6.82 -2.63
CA LYS A 134 -29.23 -7.78 -3.69
C LYS A 134 -28.51 -7.12 -4.86
N GLY A 135 -28.88 -5.87 -5.21
CA GLY A 135 -28.22 -5.07 -6.21
C GLY A 135 -27.35 -3.98 -5.60
N SER A 136 -26.22 -3.65 -6.21
CA SER A 136 -25.45 -2.45 -5.90
C SER A 136 -24.82 -1.84 -7.15
N LEU A 137 -24.76 -0.52 -7.17
CA LEU A 137 -24.06 0.27 -8.18
C LEU A 137 -22.94 1.05 -7.51
N THR A 138 -21.76 0.99 -8.06
CA THR A 138 -20.60 1.77 -7.62
C THR A 138 -20.10 2.61 -8.78
N LEU A 139 -20.01 3.91 -8.56
CA LEU A 139 -19.36 4.87 -9.45
C LEU A 139 -18.05 5.26 -8.79
N SER A 140 -16.93 5.16 -9.48
CA SER A 140 -15.63 5.54 -8.93
C SER A 140 -14.79 6.30 -9.93
N ILE A 141 -13.99 7.23 -9.41
CA ILE A 141 -13.01 8.00 -10.18
C ILE A 141 -11.69 7.87 -9.44
N SER A 142 -10.69 7.29 -10.10
CA SER A 142 -9.32 7.26 -9.63
C SER A 142 -8.61 8.56 -9.95
N ASP A 143 -7.69 8.98 -9.08
CA ASP A 143 -6.85 10.17 -9.27
C ASP A 143 -7.62 11.41 -9.76
N ILE A 144 -8.65 11.79 -9.00
CA ILE A 144 -9.56 12.89 -9.39
C ILE A 144 -8.80 14.21 -9.65
N LEU A 145 -7.68 14.43 -8.97
CA LEU A 145 -6.83 15.61 -9.12
C LEU A 145 -5.84 15.52 -10.30
N ASN A 146 -5.66 14.33 -10.91
CA ASN A 146 -4.67 14.05 -11.95
C ASN A 146 -3.24 14.37 -11.53
N THR A 147 -2.88 13.97 -10.31
CA THR A 147 -1.59 14.27 -9.67
C THR A 147 -0.66 13.07 -9.55
N ARG A 148 -1.11 11.87 -9.89
CA ARG A 148 -0.33 10.62 -9.80
C ARG A 148 0.70 10.53 -10.92
N LYS A 149 1.73 11.36 -10.81
CA LYS A 149 2.83 11.48 -11.76
C LYS A 149 4.13 11.07 -11.10
N TYR A 150 4.98 10.36 -11.84
CA TYR A 150 6.21 9.80 -11.28
C TYR A 150 7.41 10.49 -11.86
N THR A 151 8.23 11.09 -11.00
CA THR A 151 9.51 11.72 -11.38
C THR A 151 10.64 11.00 -10.66
N THR A 152 11.62 10.56 -11.43
CA THR A 152 12.87 10.01 -10.91
C THR A 152 14.02 10.90 -11.37
N ILE A 153 14.81 11.37 -10.42
CA ILE A 153 16.00 12.18 -10.67
C ILE A 153 17.20 11.26 -10.47
N TYR A 154 18.00 11.11 -11.51
CA TYR A 154 19.30 10.47 -11.47
C TYR A 154 20.34 11.57 -11.35
N ASP A 155 21.13 11.55 -10.30
CA ASP A 155 22.13 12.57 -9.99
C ASP A 155 23.47 11.88 -9.70
N TYR A 156 24.32 11.88 -10.70
CA TYR A 156 25.66 11.30 -10.67
C TYR A 156 26.70 12.33 -11.03
N SER A 157 27.93 12.13 -10.57
CA SER A 157 29.06 13.03 -10.84
C SER A 157 29.30 13.34 -12.32
N VAL A 158 28.90 12.43 -13.21
CA VAL A 158 29.09 12.56 -14.67
C VAL A 158 27.78 12.71 -15.43
N TYR A 159 26.64 12.75 -14.73
CA TYR A 159 25.36 12.60 -15.40
C TYR A 159 24.18 13.06 -14.51
N TYR A 160 23.33 13.90 -15.07
CA TYR A 160 22.08 14.34 -14.47
C TYR A 160 20.92 14.09 -15.43
N GLN A 161 19.89 13.38 -14.98
CA GLN A 161 18.68 13.13 -15.77
C GLN A 161 17.43 13.18 -14.90
N VAL A 162 16.42 13.84 -15.44
CA VAL A 162 15.06 13.78 -14.89
C VAL A 162 14.22 12.89 -15.79
N ASN A 163 13.71 11.81 -15.24
CA ASN A 163 12.78 10.91 -15.91
C ASN A 163 11.37 11.18 -15.39
N TYR A 164 10.55 11.83 -16.20
CA TYR A 164 9.16 12.11 -15.91
C TYR A 164 8.25 11.11 -16.61
N ARG A 165 7.34 10.51 -15.85
CA ARG A 165 6.37 9.56 -16.36
C ARG A 165 4.97 10.02 -15.99
N ASP A 166 4.23 10.46 -17.01
CA ASP A 166 2.82 10.78 -16.94
C ASP A 166 2.04 9.67 -17.62
N ARG A 167 1.16 9.00 -16.88
CA ARG A 167 0.27 7.96 -17.39
C ARG A 167 -1.16 8.42 -17.17
N GLU A 168 -2.06 7.93 -17.99
CA GLU A 168 -3.47 8.13 -17.75
C GLU A 168 -3.88 7.38 -16.47
N THR A 169 -4.12 8.13 -15.38
CA THR A 169 -4.47 7.60 -14.06
C THR A 169 -5.87 8.01 -13.63
N ARG A 170 -6.43 9.05 -14.28
CA ARG A 170 -7.79 9.50 -14.04
C ARG A 170 -8.78 8.64 -14.81
N ILE A 171 -9.30 7.60 -14.16
CA ILE A 171 -10.16 6.60 -14.76
C ILE A 171 -11.49 6.59 -14.03
N ALA A 172 -12.58 6.78 -14.78
CA ALA A 172 -13.93 6.60 -14.25
C ALA A 172 -14.40 5.16 -14.49
N ASN A 173 -14.94 4.53 -13.46
CA ASN A 173 -15.48 3.18 -13.53
C ASN A 173 -16.92 3.13 -13.02
N ILE A 174 -17.74 2.32 -13.65
CA ILE A 174 -19.09 1.98 -13.23
C ILE A 174 -19.14 0.48 -13.00
N THR A 175 -19.47 0.07 -11.78
CA THR A 175 -19.58 -1.34 -11.42
C THR A 175 -20.97 -1.64 -10.93
N PHE A 176 -21.65 -2.56 -11.60
CA PHE A 176 -22.91 -3.13 -11.18
C PHE A 176 -22.70 -4.51 -10.60
N THR A 177 -23.22 -4.77 -9.42
CA THR A 177 -23.15 -6.08 -8.76
C THR A 177 -24.55 -6.56 -8.40
N TYR A 178 -24.86 -7.79 -8.78
CA TYR A 178 -26.10 -8.45 -8.37
C TYR A 178 -25.80 -9.79 -7.70
N ARG A 179 -26.37 -9.99 -6.51
CA ARG A 179 -26.20 -11.22 -5.70
C ARG A 179 -27.33 -12.19 -6.00
N ILE A 180 -27.00 -13.37 -6.52
CA ILE A 180 -27.92 -14.47 -6.79
C ILE A 180 -27.80 -15.48 -5.63
N GLY A 181 -28.94 -15.91 -5.08
CA GLY A 181 -28.99 -16.90 -4.01
C GLY A 181 -29.39 -16.31 -2.65
N LYS A 182 -29.59 -17.20 -1.66
CA LYS A 182 -29.85 -16.83 -0.26
C LYS A 182 -28.53 -16.63 0.46
N SER A 183 -28.35 -15.51 1.14
CA SER A 183 -27.16 -15.23 1.95
C SER A 183 -27.25 -15.83 3.37
N ASP A 184 -27.88 -17.00 3.52
CA ASP A 184 -27.94 -17.70 4.80
C ASP A 184 -26.65 -18.51 5.03
N VAL A 185 -25.51 -17.85 5.01
CA VAL A 185 -24.33 -18.40 5.70
C VAL A 185 -24.55 -18.15 7.18
N LYS A 186 -25.31 -19.06 7.84
CA LYS A 186 -25.22 -19.18 9.29
C LYS A 186 -23.75 -19.41 9.60
N ALA A 187 -23.13 -18.46 10.29
CA ALA A 187 -21.79 -18.67 10.85
C ALA A 187 -21.82 -20.04 11.54
N ALA A 188 -20.94 -20.95 11.10
CA ALA A 188 -20.80 -22.24 11.76
C ALA A 188 -20.44 -21.93 13.20
N SER A 189 -21.43 -22.08 14.10
CA SER A 189 -21.20 -21.92 15.51
C SER A 189 -20.21 -23.01 15.90
N ASN A 190 -19.02 -22.62 16.34
CA ASN A 190 -18.02 -23.48 16.92
C ASN A 190 -18.68 -24.27 18.07
N LYS A 191 -19.18 -25.48 17.81
CA LYS A 191 -19.41 -26.46 18.81
C LYS A 191 -18.07 -27.02 19.29
N LYS A 192 -17.30 -26.19 19.97
CA LYS A 192 -16.21 -26.64 20.83
C LYS A 192 -16.82 -27.01 22.19
N GLY A 193 -16.72 -28.26 22.54
CA GLY A 193 -16.77 -28.69 23.92
C GLY A 193 -18.09 -29.32 24.38
N ARG A 194 -18.41 -30.53 23.91
CA ARG A 194 -19.17 -31.46 24.73
C ARG A 194 -18.86 -32.91 24.34
N SER A 195 -17.67 -33.37 24.70
CA SER A 195 -17.40 -34.82 24.82
C SER A 195 -16.15 -35.05 25.67
N GLU A 196 -16.24 -34.76 26.95
CA GLU A 196 -15.33 -35.29 27.98
C GLU A 196 -16.02 -35.20 29.34
N LYS A 197 -17.08 -35.98 29.51
CA LYS A 197 -17.60 -36.35 30.84
C LYS A 197 -18.52 -37.55 30.63
N ASN A 198 -17.98 -38.75 30.44
CA ASN A 198 -18.65 -40.04 30.72
C ASN A 198 -17.64 -41.16 30.41
N GLN A 199 -16.59 -41.26 31.18
CA GLN A 199 -15.81 -42.50 31.37
C GLN A 199 -15.04 -42.37 32.69
N THR A 200 -15.76 -42.53 33.79
CA THR A 200 -15.18 -42.92 35.11
C THR A 200 -16.33 -43.24 36.06
N SER A 201 -16.97 -44.37 35.85
CA SER A 201 -17.75 -45.04 36.91
C SER A 201 -18.19 -46.44 36.47
N GLU A 202 -17.22 -47.34 36.23
CA GLU A 202 -17.43 -48.80 36.23
C GLU A 202 -16.10 -49.53 36.34
N GLU A 203 -15.51 -49.46 37.54
CA GLU A 203 -14.55 -50.45 38.04
C GLU A 203 -14.48 -50.35 39.57
N LYS A 204 -15.48 -50.96 40.20
CA LYS A 204 -15.38 -51.50 41.56
C LYS A 204 -16.56 -52.40 41.81
N LYS A 205 -16.43 -53.66 41.44
CA LYS A 205 -16.89 -54.83 42.21
C LYS A 205 -16.08 -56.04 41.79
#